data_05284311c4ec3f43ae79e6d5b8875e7b
#
_entry.id   05284311c4ec3f43ae79e6d5b8875e7b
#
_cell.length_a   1.000
_cell.length_b   1.000
_cell.length_c   1.000
_cell.angle_alpha   90.00
_cell.angle_beta   90.00
_cell.angle_gamma   90.00
#
_symmetry.space_group_name_H-M   'P 1'
#
loop_
_entity.id
_entity.type
_entity.pdbx_description
1 polymer ?
#
loop_
_entity_poly.entity_id
_entity_poly.type
_entity_poly.pdbx_seq_one_letter_code
_entity_poly.pdbx_strand_id
1 'polypeptide(L)'
;VIVRPKVKPVLAYLALVVPSSLVLLGFLWLLITSFSTRTEGLKSLGWTLHNWRFLWESPFGPGYPSIWQITLNTLLMSLIMTVIVVVVSSMTGYALARMKFPGRKSFLSLTLILHAFPSVTLLIPIYFVLLWITKIPLIGRGVPLLGGFGYNTVGGVALVMVAFQLPFGIWIMKGFFDNISWDMERSALIDGASRFKVWWQIIMPNIRPGVAALSVFSFLTAWNAYLIPLTFTAGRAGKSVVLSLYLQNFISESVMTEWNAVAAVGLFQLIPVVVFFLFTQEALLNIYGGGRKGGA
;
A
#
# COMPACT_ATOMS: atom_id res chain seq x y z
N VAL A 1 -37.52 -9.26 8.40
CA VAL A 1 -37.21 -10.66 8.76
C VAL A 1 -36.06 -11.10 7.85
N ILE A 2 -34.82 -11.04 8.34
CA ILE A 2 -33.65 -11.55 7.60
C ILE A 2 -33.65 -13.06 7.81
N VAL A 3 -34.10 -13.80 6.81
CA VAL A 3 -33.99 -15.26 6.77
C VAL A 3 -32.49 -15.59 6.69
N ARG A 4 -31.88 -16.00 7.80
CA ARG A 4 -30.52 -16.56 7.79
C ARG A 4 -30.58 -17.89 7.04
N PRO A 5 -29.85 -18.05 5.91
CA PRO A 5 -29.75 -19.34 5.30
C PRO A 5 -29.11 -20.30 6.31
N LYS A 6 -29.79 -21.41 6.62
CA LYS A 6 -29.23 -22.51 7.43
C LYS A 6 -28.20 -23.26 6.56
N VAL A 7 -27.08 -22.61 6.25
CA VAL A 7 -25.94 -23.29 5.64
C VAL A 7 -25.45 -24.29 6.68
N LYS A 8 -25.49 -25.59 6.35
CA LYS A 8 -24.96 -26.63 7.24
C LYS A 8 -23.49 -26.22 7.55
N PRO A 9 -23.07 -26.22 8.85
CA PRO A 9 -21.73 -25.73 9.24
C PRO A 9 -20.61 -26.38 8.41
N VAL A 10 -20.78 -27.65 8.05
CA VAL A 10 -19.85 -28.39 7.16
C VAL A 10 -19.66 -27.71 5.80
N LEU A 11 -20.72 -27.24 5.16
CA LEU A 11 -20.64 -26.56 3.87
C LEU A 11 -19.94 -25.20 3.98
N ALA A 12 -20.14 -24.49 5.08
CA ALA A 12 -19.45 -23.23 5.37
C ALA A 12 -17.94 -23.46 5.59
N TYR A 13 -17.58 -24.51 6.33
CA TYR A 13 -16.16 -24.87 6.53
C TYR A 13 -15.50 -25.31 5.22
N LEU A 14 -16.16 -26.12 4.41
CA LEU A 14 -15.62 -26.49 3.09
C LEU A 14 -15.44 -25.29 2.18
N ALA A 15 -16.39 -24.36 2.14
CA ALA A 15 -16.29 -23.13 1.37
C ALA A 15 -15.15 -22.20 1.80
N LEU A 16 -14.72 -22.29 3.06
CA LEU A 16 -13.56 -21.55 3.60
C LEU A 16 -12.24 -22.31 3.39
N VAL A 17 -12.22 -23.60 3.72
CA VAL A 17 -10.98 -24.39 3.74
C VAL A 17 -10.45 -24.66 2.33
N VAL A 18 -11.35 -24.96 1.37
CA VAL A 18 -10.92 -25.31 0.00
C VAL A 18 -10.20 -24.16 -0.71
N PRO A 19 -10.71 -22.92 -0.78
CA PRO A 19 -9.96 -21.82 -1.37
C PRO A 19 -8.70 -21.45 -0.57
N SER A 20 -8.78 -21.50 0.77
CA SER A 20 -7.64 -21.18 1.64
C SER A 20 -6.50 -22.18 1.51
N SER A 21 -6.80 -23.48 1.31
CA SER A 21 -5.78 -24.51 1.15
C SER A 21 -4.91 -24.29 -0.09
N LEU A 22 -5.48 -23.81 -1.20
CA LEU A 22 -4.72 -23.49 -2.41
C LEU A 22 -3.68 -22.39 -2.16
N VAL A 23 -4.09 -21.34 -1.45
CA VAL A 23 -3.19 -20.23 -1.07
C VAL A 23 -2.12 -20.72 -0.10
N LEU A 24 -2.49 -21.48 0.92
CA LEU A 24 -1.55 -22.05 1.90
C LEU A 24 -0.54 -23.01 1.25
N LEU A 25 -0.96 -23.83 0.29
CA LEU A 25 -0.07 -24.69 -0.48
C LEU A 25 0.94 -23.87 -1.31
N GLY A 26 0.52 -22.74 -1.90
CA GLY A 26 1.42 -21.83 -2.59
C GLY A 26 2.49 -21.24 -1.65
N PHE A 27 2.10 -20.78 -0.48
CA PHE A 27 3.07 -20.29 0.52
C PHE A 27 3.99 -21.39 1.05
N LEU A 28 3.46 -22.59 1.29
CA LEU A 28 4.25 -23.75 1.70
C LEU A 28 5.29 -24.12 0.62
N TRP A 29 4.88 -24.08 -0.65
CA TRP A 29 5.79 -24.32 -1.76
C TRP A 29 6.89 -23.26 -1.83
N LEU A 30 6.56 -21.98 -1.69
CA LEU A 30 7.54 -20.88 -1.63
C LEU A 30 8.53 -21.11 -0.47
N LEU A 31 8.02 -21.48 0.71
CA LEU A 31 8.85 -21.76 1.89
C LEU A 31 9.82 -22.90 1.64
N ILE A 32 9.34 -24.05 1.17
CA ILE A 32 10.18 -25.21 0.84
C ILE A 32 11.21 -24.84 -0.23
N THR A 33 10.78 -24.19 -1.30
CA THR A 33 11.65 -23.81 -2.43
C THR A 33 12.75 -22.85 -2.00
N SER A 34 12.45 -21.89 -1.14
CA SER A 34 13.44 -20.90 -0.66
C SER A 34 14.60 -21.51 0.12
N PHE A 35 14.40 -22.65 0.76
CA PHE A 35 15.43 -23.38 1.52
C PHE A 35 15.94 -24.63 0.80
N SER A 36 15.57 -24.87 -0.45
CA SER A 36 15.95 -26.05 -1.20
C SER A 36 17.04 -25.74 -2.23
N THR A 37 17.96 -26.71 -2.46
CA THR A 37 18.89 -26.66 -3.59
C THR A 37 18.16 -26.87 -4.91
N ARG A 38 17.19 -27.79 -4.90
CA ARG A 38 16.29 -28.09 -6.02
C ARG A 38 14.98 -28.62 -5.48
N THR A 39 13.87 -28.37 -6.18
CA THR A 39 12.54 -28.87 -5.81
C THR A 39 11.90 -29.65 -6.95
N GLU A 40 11.17 -30.70 -6.60
CA GLU A 40 10.24 -31.41 -7.48
C GLU A 40 8.85 -31.33 -6.84
N GLY A 41 8.02 -30.41 -7.33
CA GLY A 41 6.76 -30.06 -6.65
C GLY A 41 7.02 -29.54 -5.22
N LEU A 42 6.44 -30.19 -4.22
CA LEU A 42 6.64 -29.87 -2.79
C LEU A 42 7.81 -30.64 -2.14
N LYS A 43 8.50 -31.49 -2.88
CA LYS A 43 9.62 -32.28 -2.35
C LYS A 43 10.93 -31.53 -2.54
N SER A 44 11.65 -31.26 -1.45
CA SER A 44 13.02 -30.77 -1.48
C SER A 44 14.02 -31.93 -1.79
N LEU A 45 14.93 -31.67 -2.72
CA LEU A 45 16.03 -32.61 -3.06
C LEU A 45 17.33 -32.27 -2.31
N GLY A 46 17.32 -31.31 -1.42
CA GLY A 46 18.43 -30.91 -0.56
C GLY A 46 18.15 -29.55 0.08
N TRP A 47 18.62 -29.37 1.31
CA TRP A 47 18.42 -28.14 2.06
C TRP A 47 19.64 -27.23 1.97
N THR A 48 19.41 -25.92 1.79
CA THR A 48 20.46 -24.91 1.69
C THR A 48 19.98 -23.54 2.16
N LEU A 49 20.92 -22.74 2.66
CA LEU A 49 20.70 -21.30 2.94
C LEU A 49 21.26 -20.42 1.82
N HIS A 50 21.85 -21.01 0.77
CA HIS A 50 22.47 -20.28 -0.31
C HIS A 50 21.53 -19.31 -1.03
N ASN A 51 20.23 -19.65 -1.13
CA ASN A 51 19.22 -18.81 -1.76
C ASN A 51 18.96 -17.49 -1.00
N TRP A 52 19.39 -17.40 0.26
CA TRP A 52 19.26 -16.24 1.14
C TRP A 52 20.52 -15.36 1.17
N ARG A 53 21.55 -15.68 0.36
CA ARG A 53 22.82 -14.92 0.29
C ARG A 53 22.63 -13.45 -0.01
N PHE A 54 21.52 -13.05 -0.69
CA PHE A 54 21.19 -11.66 -1.00
C PHE A 54 21.05 -10.77 0.25
N LEU A 55 20.91 -11.36 1.44
CA LEU A 55 20.84 -10.61 2.70
C LEU A 55 22.17 -9.94 3.08
N TRP A 56 23.29 -10.49 2.63
CA TRP A 56 24.65 -10.00 2.97
C TRP A 56 25.53 -9.75 1.76
N GLU A 57 25.19 -10.31 0.61
CA GLU A 57 25.92 -10.10 -0.65
C GLU A 57 25.00 -9.54 -1.72
N SER A 58 25.52 -8.64 -2.57
CA SER A 58 24.78 -8.19 -3.73
C SER A 58 24.97 -9.17 -4.90
N PRO A 59 23.95 -9.90 -5.32
CA PRO A 59 24.09 -10.85 -6.44
C PRO A 59 24.26 -10.15 -7.81
N PHE A 60 24.03 -8.85 -7.90
CA PHE A 60 24.12 -8.05 -9.14
C PHE A 60 25.44 -7.27 -9.26
N GLY A 61 26.44 -7.62 -8.44
CA GLY A 61 27.80 -7.07 -8.53
C GLY A 61 28.07 -5.81 -7.74
N PRO A 62 29.34 -5.32 -7.80
CA PRO A 62 29.76 -4.14 -7.04
C PRO A 62 29.03 -2.88 -7.48
N GLY A 63 28.58 -2.08 -6.51
CA GLY A 63 27.85 -0.83 -6.77
C GLY A 63 26.32 -0.96 -6.85
N TYR A 64 25.78 -2.18 -6.90
CA TYR A 64 24.35 -2.39 -6.75
C TYR A 64 23.92 -2.21 -5.28
N PRO A 65 22.80 -1.53 -4.98
CA PRO A 65 22.36 -1.30 -3.60
C PRO A 65 22.13 -2.61 -2.84
N SER A 66 22.45 -2.61 -1.54
CA SER A 66 22.13 -3.76 -0.68
C SER A 66 20.61 -3.96 -0.55
N ILE A 67 20.19 -5.18 -0.26
CA ILE A 67 18.77 -5.50 -0.04
C ILE A 67 18.17 -4.62 1.08
N TRP A 68 18.93 -4.26 2.09
CA TRP A 68 18.49 -3.42 3.19
C TRP A 68 18.20 -1.99 2.74
N GLN A 69 19.02 -1.41 1.87
CA GLN A 69 18.77 -0.11 1.25
C GLN A 69 17.52 -0.15 0.36
N ILE A 70 17.37 -1.20 -0.43
CA ILE A 70 16.22 -1.41 -1.32
C ILE A 70 14.93 -1.57 -0.50
N THR A 71 14.99 -2.32 0.60
CA THR A 71 13.87 -2.48 1.53
C THR A 71 13.51 -1.15 2.19
N LEU A 72 14.50 -0.37 2.62
CA LEU A 72 14.28 0.96 3.17
C LEU A 72 13.64 1.91 2.15
N ASN A 73 14.09 1.91 0.90
CA ASN A 73 13.49 2.69 -0.18
C ASN A 73 12.00 2.35 -0.35
N THR A 74 11.69 1.04 -0.41
CA THR A 74 10.32 0.56 -0.56
C THR A 74 9.46 0.94 0.63
N LEU A 75 9.99 0.78 1.84
CA LEU A 75 9.30 1.13 3.09
C LEU A 75 9.02 2.64 3.16
N LEU A 76 10.02 3.47 2.89
CA LEU A 76 9.87 4.93 2.88
C LEU A 76 8.84 5.37 1.83
N MET A 77 8.93 4.85 0.60
CA MET A 77 7.96 5.12 -0.46
C MET A 77 6.53 4.77 -0.02
N SER A 78 6.36 3.57 0.56
CA SER A 78 5.05 3.07 0.97
C SER A 78 4.48 3.85 2.17
N LEU A 79 5.30 4.19 3.16
CA LEU A 79 4.88 4.96 4.32
C LEU A 79 4.53 6.40 3.95
N ILE A 80 5.35 7.07 3.11
CA ILE A 80 5.09 8.44 2.65
C ILE A 80 3.77 8.48 1.90
N MET A 81 3.59 7.58 0.93
CA MET A 81 2.33 7.49 0.20
C MET A 81 1.16 7.29 1.15
N THR A 82 1.24 6.32 2.06
CA THR A 82 0.17 5.99 3.00
C THR A 82 -0.19 7.18 3.88
N VAL A 83 0.80 7.82 4.50
CA VAL A 83 0.57 8.96 5.40
C VAL A 83 -0.07 10.14 4.65
N ILE A 84 0.48 10.52 3.50
CA ILE A 84 -0.05 11.65 2.73
C ILE A 84 -1.46 11.33 2.22
N VAL A 85 -1.71 10.14 1.66
CA VAL A 85 -3.03 9.74 1.18
C VAL A 85 -4.04 9.76 2.32
N VAL A 86 -3.74 9.17 3.47
CA VAL A 86 -4.65 9.13 4.62
C VAL A 86 -4.95 10.52 5.15
N VAL A 87 -3.93 11.37 5.36
CA VAL A 87 -4.11 12.72 5.88
C VAL A 87 -4.92 13.57 4.91
N VAL A 88 -4.50 13.67 3.65
CA VAL A 88 -5.17 14.51 2.65
C VAL A 88 -6.57 13.99 2.35
N SER A 89 -6.76 12.68 2.21
CA SER A 89 -8.09 12.10 1.95
C SER A 89 -9.03 12.24 3.13
N SER A 90 -8.54 12.18 4.38
CA SER A 90 -9.41 12.38 5.55
C SER A 90 -9.85 13.85 5.66
N MET A 91 -8.95 14.81 5.46
CA MET A 91 -9.31 16.24 5.49
C MET A 91 -10.28 16.59 4.35
N THR A 92 -9.98 16.14 3.13
CA THR A 92 -10.82 16.38 1.95
C THR A 92 -12.16 15.66 2.07
N GLY A 93 -12.17 14.40 2.49
CA GLY A 93 -13.37 13.61 2.71
C GLY A 93 -14.29 14.22 3.77
N TYR A 94 -13.72 14.73 4.87
CA TYR A 94 -14.47 15.47 5.88
C TYR A 94 -15.09 16.75 5.31
N ALA A 95 -14.32 17.57 4.60
CA ALA A 95 -14.84 18.77 3.97
C ALA A 95 -15.97 18.44 2.98
N LEU A 96 -15.80 17.41 2.15
CA LEU A 96 -16.81 16.96 1.21
C LEU A 96 -18.04 16.32 1.88
N ALA A 97 -17.93 15.74 3.05
CA ALA A 97 -19.05 15.16 3.80
C ALA A 97 -19.85 16.23 4.57
N ARG A 98 -19.16 17.20 5.17
CA ARG A 98 -19.70 18.11 6.19
C ARG A 98 -19.89 19.55 5.75
N MET A 99 -19.12 20.04 4.79
CA MET A 99 -19.18 21.42 4.35
C MET A 99 -20.06 21.59 3.11
N LYS A 100 -20.82 22.68 3.07
CA LYS A 100 -21.59 23.08 1.89
C LYS A 100 -20.80 24.18 1.18
N PHE A 101 -20.32 23.90 -0.03
CA PHE A 101 -19.65 24.89 -0.89
C PHE A 101 -20.01 24.67 -2.35
N PRO A 102 -19.95 25.71 -3.22
CA PRO A 102 -20.21 25.55 -4.65
C PRO A 102 -19.17 24.65 -5.28
N GLY A 103 -19.57 23.81 -6.23
CA GLY A 103 -18.66 22.87 -6.90
C GLY A 103 -18.37 21.54 -6.16
N ARG A 104 -18.89 21.33 -4.94
CA ARG A 104 -18.68 20.09 -4.17
C ARG A 104 -19.01 18.81 -4.96
N LYS A 105 -20.17 18.79 -5.64
CA LYS A 105 -20.58 17.62 -6.45
C LYS A 105 -19.66 17.42 -7.64
N SER A 106 -19.33 18.52 -8.34
CA SER A 106 -18.42 18.46 -9.50
C SER A 106 -17.01 18.01 -9.12
N PHE A 107 -16.50 18.46 -7.98
CA PHE A 107 -15.21 17.99 -7.46
C PHE A 107 -15.21 16.48 -7.19
N LEU A 108 -16.26 15.96 -6.53
CA LEU A 108 -16.39 14.53 -6.28
C LEU A 108 -16.50 13.71 -7.57
N SER A 109 -17.28 14.19 -8.55
CA SER A 109 -17.36 13.55 -9.86
C SER A 109 -16.01 13.57 -10.59
N LEU A 110 -15.29 14.69 -10.53
CA LEU A 110 -13.97 14.82 -11.12
C LEU A 110 -12.95 13.83 -10.51
N THR A 111 -12.97 13.64 -9.18
CA THR A 111 -12.08 12.65 -8.53
C THR A 111 -12.35 11.22 -9.02
N LEU A 112 -13.61 10.85 -9.25
CA LEU A 112 -13.96 9.54 -9.82
C LEU A 112 -13.50 9.40 -11.27
N ILE A 113 -13.70 10.43 -12.10
CA ILE A 113 -13.25 10.46 -13.49
C ILE A 113 -11.72 10.32 -13.56
N LEU A 114 -10.99 11.06 -12.72
CA LEU A 114 -9.53 10.97 -12.67
C LEU A 114 -9.05 9.58 -12.24
N HIS A 115 -9.75 8.92 -11.33
CA HIS A 115 -9.40 7.56 -10.92
C HIS A 115 -9.68 6.51 -12.01
N ALA A 116 -10.68 6.74 -12.86
CA ALA A 116 -10.99 5.86 -13.99
C ALA A 116 -10.00 6.04 -15.17
N PHE A 117 -9.16 7.06 -15.15
CA PHE A 117 -8.21 7.32 -16.23
C PHE A 117 -7.07 6.28 -16.18
N PRO A 118 -6.70 5.65 -17.30
CA PRO A 118 -5.58 4.70 -17.31
C PRO A 118 -4.27 5.36 -16.89
N SER A 119 -3.69 4.92 -15.78
CA SER A 119 -2.45 5.52 -15.23
C SER A 119 -1.28 5.49 -16.22
N VAL A 120 -1.25 4.51 -17.11
CA VAL A 120 -0.20 4.33 -18.13
C VAL A 120 -0.15 5.52 -19.10
N THR A 121 -1.30 6.11 -19.47
CA THR A 121 -1.36 7.26 -20.38
C THR A 121 -0.76 8.53 -19.79
N LEU A 122 -0.71 8.62 -18.46
CA LEU A 122 -0.21 9.78 -17.72
C LEU A 122 1.31 9.70 -17.43
N LEU A 123 1.96 8.56 -17.71
CA LEU A 123 3.38 8.39 -17.39
C LEU A 123 4.27 9.43 -18.08
N ILE A 124 4.02 9.73 -19.37
CA ILE A 124 4.82 10.70 -20.11
C ILE A 124 4.68 12.13 -19.55
N PRO A 125 3.48 12.71 -19.40
CA PRO A 125 3.36 14.05 -18.81
C PRO A 125 3.90 14.12 -17.38
N ILE A 126 3.69 13.08 -16.56
CA ILE A 126 4.23 13.02 -15.19
C ILE A 126 5.77 13.02 -15.20
N TYR A 127 6.41 12.35 -16.15
CA TYR A 127 7.86 12.38 -16.30
C TYR A 127 8.38 13.81 -16.45
N PHE A 128 7.76 14.64 -17.30
CA PHE A 128 8.14 16.04 -17.47
C PHE A 128 7.90 16.87 -16.19
N VAL A 129 6.81 16.60 -15.45
CA VAL A 129 6.56 17.24 -14.16
C VAL A 129 7.66 16.89 -13.17
N LEU A 130 8.05 15.63 -13.05
CA LEU A 130 9.15 15.21 -12.18
C LEU A 130 10.49 15.83 -12.57
N LEU A 131 10.78 15.94 -13.87
CA LEU A 131 11.97 16.64 -14.37
C LEU A 131 11.95 18.12 -13.97
N TRP A 132 10.80 18.78 -14.04
CA TRP A 132 10.66 20.16 -13.60
C TRP A 132 10.88 20.29 -12.10
N ILE A 133 10.26 19.43 -11.28
CA ILE A 133 10.48 19.36 -9.83
C ILE A 133 11.96 19.16 -9.48
N THR A 134 12.67 18.33 -10.25
CA THR A 134 14.10 18.08 -10.05
C THR A 134 14.96 19.35 -10.09
N LYS A 135 14.51 20.40 -10.78
CA LYS A 135 15.21 21.68 -10.89
C LYS A 135 14.98 22.60 -9.68
N ILE A 136 14.00 22.28 -8.83
CA ILE A 136 13.68 23.10 -7.64
C ILE A 136 14.75 22.82 -6.57
N PRO A 137 15.52 23.84 -6.13
CA PRO A 137 16.50 23.67 -5.08
C PRO A 137 15.90 23.10 -3.79
N LEU A 138 16.63 22.27 -3.07
CA LEU A 138 16.28 21.63 -1.79
C LEU A 138 15.12 20.59 -1.88
N ILE A 139 14.17 20.77 -2.78
CA ILE A 139 13.00 19.87 -2.92
C ILE A 139 13.27 18.81 -3.98
N GLY A 140 13.80 19.20 -5.14
CA GLY A 140 13.99 18.31 -6.27
C GLY A 140 15.02 17.22 -6.04
N ARG A 141 16.13 17.56 -5.40
CA ARG A 141 17.24 16.65 -5.02
C ARG A 141 17.83 17.05 -3.68
N GLY A 142 18.46 16.08 -3.01
CA GLY A 142 19.22 16.36 -1.79
C GLY A 142 18.43 16.23 -0.48
N VAL A 143 17.17 15.79 -0.51
CA VAL A 143 16.43 15.45 0.72
C VAL A 143 17.02 14.16 1.29
N PRO A 144 17.48 14.17 2.56
CA PRO A 144 18.03 12.97 3.19
C PRO A 144 17.07 11.77 3.09
N LEU A 145 17.61 10.59 2.92
CA LEU A 145 16.91 9.30 2.78
C LEU A 145 16.03 9.15 1.51
N LEU A 146 15.40 10.22 1.05
CA LEU A 146 14.46 10.20 -0.09
C LEU A 146 15.15 10.52 -1.43
N GLY A 147 16.33 11.12 -1.39
CA GLY A 147 17.01 11.67 -2.56
C GLY A 147 16.35 12.94 -3.12
N GLY A 148 15.11 13.26 -2.71
CA GLY A 148 14.28 14.38 -3.18
C GLY A 148 12.91 13.94 -3.65
N PHE A 149 12.21 14.86 -4.33
CA PHE A 149 10.86 14.63 -4.89
C PHE A 149 10.82 14.75 -6.42
N GLY A 150 11.97 14.86 -7.06
CA GLY A 150 12.09 14.90 -8.51
C GLY A 150 12.22 13.52 -9.16
N TYR A 151 12.59 13.52 -10.44
CA TYR A 151 12.85 12.31 -11.20
C TYR A 151 14.02 11.51 -10.61
N ASN A 152 13.93 10.19 -10.65
CA ASN A 152 14.91 9.24 -10.14
C ASN A 152 15.15 9.36 -8.60
N THR A 153 14.09 9.62 -7.86
CA THR A 153 14.14 9.68 -6.40
C THR A 153 12.99 8.89 -5.77
N VAL A 154 13.20 8.36 -4.57
CA VAL A 154 12.16 7.62 -3.83
C VAL A 154 10.96 8.51 -3.52
N GLY A 155 11.21 9.77 -3.12
CA GLY A 155 10.13 10.73 -2.85
C GLY A 155 9.36 11.13 -4.10
N GLY A 156 10.02 11.25 -5.26
CA GLY A 156 9.33 11.52 -6.53
C GLY A 156 8.37 10.41 -6.92
N VAL A 157 8.80 9.15 -6.80
CA VAL A 157 7.92 7.99 -7.04
C VAL A 157 6.76 7.98 -6.05
N ALA A 158 7.02 8.24 -4.75
CA ALA A 158 5.96 8.33 -3.74
C ALA A 158 4.92 9.42 -4.08
N LEU A 159 5.34 10.60 -4.54
CA LEU A 159 4.42 11.67 -4.96
C LEU A 159 3.52 11.26 -6.14
N VAL A 160 4.08 10.58 -7.14
CA VAL A 160 3.30 10.06 -8.26
C VAL A 160 2.24 9.09 -7.77
N MET A 161 2.62 8.19 -6.89
CA MET A 161 1.69 7.21 -6.33
C MET A 161 0.62 7.84 -5.45
N VAL A 162 0.97 8.89 -4.69
CA VAL A 162 -0.01 9.73 -3.96
C VAL A 162 -1.03 10.30 -4.91
N ALA A 163 -0.59 10.92 -6.02
CA ALA A 163 -1.51 11.54 -6.99
C ALA A 163 -2.52 10.55 -7.56
N PHE A 164 -2.10 9.33 -7.88
CA PHE A 164 -3.00 8.29 -8.38
C PHE A 164 -3.95 7.72 -7.32
N GLN A 165 -3.53 7.65 -6.06
CA GLN A 165 -4.30 7.05 -4.98
C GLN A 165 -5.28 8.03 -4.31
N LEU A 166 -4.99 9.34 -4.33
CA LEU A 166 -5.81 10.36 -3.66
C LEU A 166 -7.29 10.32 -4.06
N PRO A 167 -7.66 10.23 -5.36
CA PRO A 167 -9.07 10.19 -5.75
C PRO A 167 -9.85 9.08 -5.06
N PHE A 168 -9.30 7.88 -5.03
CA PHE A 168 -9.88 6.71 -4.37
C PHE A 168 -9.93 6.88 -2.84
N GLY A 169 -8.84 7.38 -2.24
CA GLY A 169 -8.77 7.65 -0.81
C GLY A 169 -9.81 8.67 -0.35
N ILE A 170 -10.00 9.76 -1.10
CA ILE A 170 -11.01 10.80 -0.81
C ILE A 170 -12.42 10.19 -0.82
N TRP A 171 -12.70 9.34 -1.81
CA TRP A 171 -14.00 8.70 -1.93
C TRP A 171 -14.30 7.74 -0.78
N ILE A 172 -13.33 6.91 -0.40
CA ILE A 172 -13.44 6.01 0.76
C ILE A 172 -13.67 6.82 2.03
N MET A 173 -12.81 7.81 2.32
CA MET A 173 -12.92 8.58 3.55
C MET A 173 -14.23 9.34 3.64
N LYS A 174 -14.69 9.95 2.53
CA LYS A 174 -16.01 10.59 2.48
C LYS A 174 -17.12 9.59 2.85
N GLY A 175 -17.08 8.36 2.35
CA GLY A 175 -18.06 7.31 2.70
C GLY A 175 -18.10 7.01 4.19
N PHE A 176 -16.94 6.96 4.86
CA PHE A 176 -16.88 6.79 6.31
C PHE A 176 -17.46 8.00 7.07
N PHE A 177 -17.15 9.21 6.63
CA PHE A 177 -17.71 10.43 7.26
C PHE A 177 -19.22 10.56 7.06
N ASP A 178 -19.76 10.13 5.93
CA ASP A 178 -21.21 10.17 5.68
C ASP A 178 -22.00 9.31 6.67
N ASN A 179 -21.39 8.23 7.20
CA ASN A 179 -22.01 7.31 8.15
C ASN A 179 -21.98 7.78 9.63
N ILE A 180 -21.29 8.89 9.94
CA ILE A 180 -21.27 9.43 11.30
C ILE A 180 -22.47 10.37 11.52
N SER A 181 -23.12 10.27 12.70
CA SER A 181 -24.21 11.18 13.09
C SER A 181 -23.75 12.63 13.10
N TRP A 182 -24.60 13.50 12.56
CA TRP A 182 -24.41 14.94 12.59
C TRP A 182 -24.52 15.53 14.01
N ASP A 183 -25.26 14.86 14.91
CA ASP A 183 -25.52 15.37 16.25
C ASP A 183 -24.25 15.41 17.10
N MET A 184 -23.36 14.42 16.92
CA MET A 184 -22.06 14.39 17.58
C MET A 184 -21.21 15.61 17.22
N GLU A 185 -21.20 15.98 15.95
CA GLU A 185 -20.44 17.14 15.47
C GLU A 185 -21.08 18.46 15.92
N ARG A 186 -22.41 18.57 15.82
CA ARG A 186 -23.16 19.78 16.21
C ARG A 186 -23.00 20.10 17.69
N SER A 187 -23.11 19.10 18.58
CA SER A 187 -22.90 19.31 20.01
C SER A 187 -21.53 19.92 20.29
N ALA A 188 -20.47 19.37 19.69
CA ALA A 188 -19.13 19.89 19.91
C ALA A 188 -18.92 21.32 19.33
N LEU A 189 -19.57 21.64 18.21
CA LEU A 189 -19.53 23.01 17.66
C LEU A 189 -20.29 24.01 18.53
N ILE A 190 -21.41 23.59 19.16
CA ILE A 190 -22.17 24.42 20.12
C ILE A 190 -21.32 24.67 21.37
N ASP A 191 -20.53 23.69 21.82
CA ASP A 191 -19.59 23.82 22.93
C ASP A 191 -18.34 24.68 22.58
N GLY A 192 -18.31 25.28 21.38
CA GLY A 192 -17.25 26.19 20.97
C GLY A 192 -16.00 25.54 20.37
N ALA A 193 -16.03 24.23 20.08
CA ALA A 193 -14.91 23.55 19.43
C ALA A 193 -14.76 24.05 17.97
N SER A 194 -13.50 24.29 17.55
CA SER A 194 -13.22 24.58 16.14
C SER A 194 -13.44 23.36 15.27
N ARG A 195 -13.72 23.53 13.96
CA ARG A 195 -13.90 22.41 13.01
C ARG A 195 -12.69 21.47 12.93
N PHE A 196 -11.48 22.01 13.05
CA PHE A 196 -10.27 21.19 13.11
C PHE A 196 -10.21 20.34 14.38
N LYS A 197 -10.58 20.91 15.54
CA LYS A 197 -10.66 20.18 16.81
C LYS A 197 -11.72 19.08 16.75
N VAL A 198 -12.87 19.36 16.17
CA VAL A 198 -13.93 18.37 15.94
C VAL A 198 -13.43 17.24 15.06
N TRP A 199 -12.82 17.57 13.90
CA TRP A 199 -12.26 16.58 12.99
C TRP A 199 -11.23 15.67 13.67
N TRP A 200 -10.24 16.26 14.37
CA TRP A 200 -9.13 15.51 14.95
C TRP A 200 -9.50 14.73 16.22
N GLN A 201 -10.22 15.37 17.16
CA GLN A 201 -10.46 14.79 18.50
C GLN A 201 -11.75 13.99 18.61
N ILE A 202 -12.75 14.27 17.76
CA ILE A 202 -14.05 13.63 17.85
C ILE A 202 -14.26 12.66 16.68
N ILE A 203 -14.14 13.16 15.45
CA ILE A 203 -14.51 12.40 14.27
C ILE A 203 -13.44 11.35 13.91
N MET A 204 -12.15 11.70 13.87
CA MET A 204 -11.08 10.78 13.49
C MET A 204 -11.01 9.52 14.38
N PRO A 205 -11.18 9.60 15.72
CA PRO A 205 -11.26 8.40 16.55
C PRO A 205 -12.43 7.48 16.19
N ASN A 206 -13.57 8.03 15.76
CA ASN A 206 -14.76 7.24 15.41
C ASN A 206 -14.62 6.54 14.04
N ILE A 207 -13.78 7.04 13.14
CA ILE A 207 -13.54 6.41 11.83
C ILE A 207 -12.21 5.64 11.77
N ARG A 208 -11.61 5.30 12.92
CA ARG A 208 -10.38 4.48 12.96
C ARG A 208 -10.41 3.27 12.03
N PRO A 209 -11.52 2.51 11.92
CA PRO A 209 -11.60 1.40 10.97
C PRO A 209 -11.41 1.84 9.52
N GLY A 210 -11.97 2.99 9.12
CA GLY A 210 -11.81 3.55 7.77
C GLY A 210 -10.39 4.02 7.50
N VAL A 211 -9.76 4.66 8.50
CA VAL A 211 -8.36 5.07 8.43
C VAL A 211 -7.45 3.85 8.28
N ALA A 212 -7.68 2.79 9.07
CA ALA A 212 -6.91 1.56 8.97
C ALA A 212 -7.08 0.88 7.61
N ALA A 213 -8.31 0.79 7.10
CA ALA A 213 -8.58 0.23 5.79
C ALA A 213 -7.83 0.99 4.68
N LEU A 214 -7.95 2.33 4.65
CA LEU A 214 -7.24 3.15 3.66
C LEU A 214 -5.72 3.03 3.81
N SER A 215 -5.21 2.95 5.05
CA SER A 215 -3.78 2.75 5.32
C SER A 215 -3.28 1.42 4.75
N VAL A 216 -4.00 0.32 4.99
CA VAL A 216 -3.64 -1.00 4.44
C VAL A 216 -3.65 -0.98 2.92
N PHE A 217 -4.72 -0.45 2.30
CA PHE A 217 -4.80 -0.37 0.84
C PHE A 217 -3.67 0.46 0.24
N SER A 218 -3.40 1.64 0.81
CA SER A 218 -2.34 2.53 0.31
C SER A 218 -0.96 1.91 0.49
N PHE A 219 -0.68 1.31 1.65
CA PHE A 219 0.59 0.65 1.91
C PHE A 219 0.83 -0.52 0.95
N LEU A 220 -0.14 -1.42 0.80
CA LEU A 220 -0.03 -2.58 -0.10
C LEU A 220 0.12 -2.16 -1.56
N THR A 221 -0.62 -1.13 -1.99
CA THR A 221 -0.50 -0.58 -3.34
C THR A 221 0.91 -0.06 -3.62
N ALA A 222 1.50 0.67 -2.67
CA ALA A 222 2.86 1.19 -2.80
C ALA A 222 3.91 0.08 -2.68
N TRP A 223 3.74 -0.82 -1.72
CA TRP A 223 4.69 -1.92 -1.47
C TRP A 223 4.85 -2.85 -2.67
N ASN A 224 3.75 -3.14 -3.37
CA ASN A 224 3.74 -4.01 -4.54
C ASN A 224 3.89 -3.24 -5.88
N ALA A 225 4.09 -1.92 -5.84
CA ALA A 225 4.21 -1.12 -7.04
C ALA A 225 5.43 -1.52 -7.87
N TYR A 226 5.20 -1.78 -9.17
CA TYR A 226 6.24 -2.14 -10.11
C TYR A 226 6.39 -1.12 -11.25
N LEU A 227 5.31 -0.85 -11.97
CA LEU A 227 5.37 -0.04 -13.20
C LEU A 227 5.79 1.41 -12.94
N ILE A 228 5.26 2.03 -11.88
CA ILE A 228 5.58 3.43 -11.54
C ILE A 228 7.04 3.57 -11.10
N PRO A 229 7.57 2.77 -10.16
CA PRO A 229 8.99 2.75 -9.87
C PRO A 229 9.87 2.47 -11.10
N LEU A 230 9.52 1.48 -11.93
CA LEU A 230 10.27 1.16 -13.14
C LEU A 230 10.40 2.37 -14.09
N THR A 231 9.33 3.15 -14.22
CA THR A 231 9.30 4.30 -15.13
C THR A 231 10.04 5.51 -14.58
N PHE A 232 9.94 5.77 -13.27
CA PHE A 232 10.40 7.03 -12.68
C PHE A 232 11.67 6.92 -11.83
N THR A 233 12.25 5.73 -11.67
CA THR A 233 13.63 5.55 -11.21
C THR A 233 14.55 5.28 -12.44
N ALA A 234 15.85 5.40 -12.27
CA ALA A 234 16.81 5.11 -13.36
C ALA A 234 16.86 3.61 -13.72
N GLY A 235 15.70 2.97 -13.78
CA GLY A 235 15.56 1.57 -14.08
C GLY A 235 16.05 0.68 -12.92
N ARG A 236 16.67 -0.46 -13.30
CA ARG A 236 16.93 -1.57 -12.38
C ARG A 236 18.23 -1.45 -11.57
N ALA A 237 19.05 -0.43 -11.78
CA ALA A 237 20.42 -0.34 -11.21
C ALA A 237 20.71 0.93 -10.42
N GLY A 238 19.75 1.82 -10.21
CA GLY A 238 19.95 3.09 -9.49
C GLY A 238 19.83 2.98 -7.97
N LYS A 239 20.27 4.03 -7.25
CA LYS A 239 20.12 4.11 -5.78
C LYS A 239 18.66 4.10 -5.29
N SER A 240 17.69 4.37 -6.17
CA SER A 240 16.25 4.44 -5.88
C SER A 240 15.50 3.14 -6.22
N VAL A 241 16.21 2.02 -6.40
CA VAL A 241 15.61 0.71 -6.63
C VAL A 241 14.71 0.31 -5.46
N VAL A 242 13.58 -0.32 -5.78
CA VAL A 242 12.61 -0.87 -4.82
C VAL A 242 12.52 -2.39 -4.93
N LEU A 243 11.92 -3.06 -3.93
CA LEU A 243 11.89 -4.53 -3.84
C LEU A 243 11.25 -5.22 -5.05
N SER A 244 10.20 -4.64 -5.62
CA SER A 244 9.54 -5.19 -6.79
C SER A 244 10.46 -5.20 -8.04
N LEU A 245 11.30 -4.17 -8.20
CA LEU A 245 12.31 -4.10 -9.25
C LEU A 245 13.47 -5.06 -8.99
N TYR A 246 13.88 -5.18 -7.72
CA TYR A 246 14.90 -6.12 -7.31
C TYR A 246 14.51 -7.57 -7.63
N LEU A 247 13.29 -7.97 -7.27
CA LEU A 247 12.75 -9.29 -7.59
C LEU A 247 12.73 -9.55 -9.10
N GLN A 248 12.33 -8.54 -9.89
CA GLN A 248 12.30 -8.66 -11.36
C GLN A 248 13.69 -8.87 -11.96
N ASN A 249 14.75 -8.33 -11.35
CA ASN A 249 16.11 -8.53 -11.85
C ASN A 249 16.53 -10.00 -11.77
N PHE A 250 16.14 -10.73 -10.73
CA PHE A 250 16.39 -12.18 -10.65
C PHE A 250 15.74 -12.96 -11.80
N ILE A 251 14.62 -12.49 -12.31
CA ILE A 251 13.91 -13.15 -13.41
C ILE A 251 14.50 -12.76 -14.77
N SER A 252 15.02 -11.53 -14.90
CA SER A 252 15.38 -10.96 -16.20
C SER A 252 16.87 -11.08 -16.56
N GLU A 253 17.77 -11.09 -15.59
CA GLU A 253 19.22 -10.99 -15.81
C GLU A 253 19.96 -12.33 -15.80
N SER A 254 19.34 -13.39 -15.30
CA SER A 254 19.94 -14.73 -15.30
C SER A 254 19.61 -15.45 -16.60
N VAL A 255 20.63 -15.98 -17.25
CA VAL A 255 20.50 -16.89 -18.42
C VAL A 255 19.68 -18.13 -18.04
N MET A 256 19.69 -18.49 -16.73
CA MET A 256 18.79 -19.48 -16.13
C MET A 256 18.24 -18.87 -14.83
N THR A 257 16.97 -18.57 -14.81
CA THR A 257 16.29 -18.01 -13.63
C THR A 257 16.44 -18.96 -12.43
N GLU A 258 17.09 -18.48 -11.37
CA GLU A 258 17.21 -19.23 -10.11
C GLU A 258 15.91 -19.13 -9.30
N TRP A 259 14.91 -19.94 -9.64
CA TRP A 259 13.59 -19.93 -9.01
C TRP A 259 13.62 -20.07 -7.49
N ASN A 260 14.62 -20.75 -6.95
CA ASN A 260 14.82 -20.90 -5.52
C ASN A 260 15.21 -19.56 -4.85
N ALA A 261 16.08 -18.77 -5.50
CA ALA A 261 16.40 -17.42 -5.03
C ALA A 261 15.20 -16.46 -5.19
N VAL A 262 14.45 -16.55 -6.29
CA VAL A 262 13.20 -15.81 -6.49
C VAL A 262 12.21 -16.09 -5.36
N ALA A 263 12.06 -17.37 -4.97
CA ALA A 263 11.19 -17.76 -3.85
C ALA A 263 11.67 -17.18 -2.51
N ALA A 264 12.98 -17.16 -2.25
CA ALA A 264 13.55 -16.57 -1.04
C ALA A 264 13.33 -15.05 -0.96
N VAL A 265 13.58 -14.32 -2.05
CA VAL A 265 13.30 -12.88 -2.14
C VAL A 265 11.80 -12.58 -2.01
N GLY A 266 10.95 -13.40 -2.64
CA GLY A 266 9.50 -13.27 -2.53
C GLY A 266 9.01 -13.44 -1.08
N LEU A 267 9.52 -14.43 -0.35
CA LEU A 267 9.23 -14.61 1.08
C LEU A 267 9.75 -13.43 1.92
N PHE A 268 10.95 -12.94 1.64
CA PHE A 268 11.48 -11.76 2.32
C PHE A 268 10.55 -10.55 2.12
N GLN A 269 10.04 -10.36 0.90
CA GLN A 269 9.11 -9.26 0.57
C GLN A 269 7.77 -9.38 1.32
N LEU A 270 7.34 -10.57 1.74
CA LEU A 270 6.12 -10.77 2.52
C LEU A 270 6.26 -10.30 3.98
N ILE A 271 7.47 -10.35 4.57
CA ILE A 271 7.66 -10.06 5.99
C ILE A 271 7.11 -8.69 6.41
N PRO A 272 7.46 -7.56 5.77
CA PRO A 272 6.91 -6.26 6.15
C PRO A 272 5.39 -6.14 5.93
N VAL A 273 4.84 -6.85 4.95
CA VAL A 273 3.39 -6.88 4.71
C VAL A 273 2.67 -7.55 5.88
N VAL A 274 3.17 -8.71 6.31
CA VAL A 274 2.61 -9.44 7.46
C VAL A 274 2.73 -8.60 8.73
N VAL A 275 3.88 -8.00 8.97
CA VAL A 275 4.11 -7.10 10.13
C VAL A 275 3.12 -5.94 10.11
N PHE A 276 2.97 -5.26 8.97
CA PHE A 276 2.03 -4.15 8.83
C PHE A 276 0.58 -4.59 9.07
N PHE A 277 0.19 -5.77 8.56
CA PHE A 277 -1.14 -6.33 8.78
C PHE A 277 -1.40 -6.64 10.25
N LEU A 278 -0.43 -7.21 10.97
CA LEU A 278 -0.57 -7.51 12.40
C LEU A 278 -0.85 -6.25 13.25
N PHE A 279 -0.27 -5.10 12.88
CA PHE A 279 -0.55 -3.82 13.55
C PHE A 279 -1.92 -3.23 13.21
N THR A 280 -2.48 -3.56 12.04
CA THR A 280 -3.72 -2.94 11.56
C THR A 280 -4.95 -3.83 11.70
N GLN A 281 -4.78 -5.14 11.93
CA GLN A 281 -5.87 -6.14 11.94
C GLN A 281 -6.97 -5.83 12.96
N GLU A 282 -6.64 -5.38 14.17
CA GLU A 282 -7.64 -5.07 15.19
C GLU A 282 -8.58 -3.93 14.76
N ALA A 283 -8.03 -2.90 14.15
CA ALA A 283 -8.82 -1.79 13.63
C ALA A 283 -9.72 -2.23 12.46
N LEU A 284 -9.27 -3.17 11.63
CA LEU A 284 -10.06 -3.73 10.53
C LEU A 284 -11.20 -4.62 11.05
N LEU A 285 -10.94 -5.46 12.04
CA LEU A 285 -11.96 -6.36 12.63
C LEU A 285 -13.08 -5.57 13.28
N ASN A 286 -12.81 -4.38 13.84
CA ASN A 286 -13.80 -3.51 14.46
C ASN A 286 -14.79 -2.89 13.46
N ILE A 287 -14.53 -2.92 12.14
CA ILE A 287 -15.51 -2.53 11.10
C ILE A 287 -16.78 -3.38 11.20
N TYR A 288 -16.63 -4.67 11.47
CA TYR A 288 -17.74 -5.63 11.57
C TYR A 288 -18.35 -5.73 12.98
N GLY A 289 -17.61 -5.31 14.03
CA GLY A 289 -18.05 -5.37 15.42
C GLY A 289 -18.88 -4.17 15.89
N GLY A 290 -18.72 -2.99 15.31
CA GLY A 290 -19.37 -1.73 15.71
C GLY A 290 -20.89 -1.66 15.48
N GLY A 291 -21.44 -2.51 14.62
CA GLY A 291 -22.88 -2.55 14.33
C GLY A 291 -23.74 -3.26 15.38
N ARG A 292 -23.15 -3.83 16.42
CA ARG A 292 -23.88 -4.70 17.36
C ARG A 292 -24.16 -4.11 18.75
N LYS A 293 -23.67 -2.89 19.05
CA LYS A 293 -23.87 -2.25 20.37
C LYS A 293 -24.87 -1.08 20.39
N GLY A 294 -25.68 -0.93 19.35
CA GLY A 294 -26.71 0.13 19.26
C GLY A 294 -28.15 -0.41 19.33
N GLY A 295 -28.42 -1.46 20.12
CA GLY A 295 -29.76 -2.02 20.25
C GLY A 295 -29.93 -2.80 21.53
N ALA A 296 -30.09 -2.09 22.65
CA ALA A 296 -30.72 -2.56 23.88
C ALA A 296 -31.43 -1.36 24.53
#